data_bf994215eca1ceb5171e9489b005fe7f
#
_entry.id   bf994215eca1ceb5171e9489b005fe7f
#
_cell.length_a   1.000
_cell.length_b   1.000
_cell.length_c   1.000
_cell.angle_alpha   90.00
_cell.angle_beta   90.00
_cell.angle_gamma   90.00
#
_symmetry.space_group_name_H-M   'P 1'
#
loop_
_entity.id
_entity.type
_entity.pdbx_description
1 polymer ?
#
loop_
_entity_poly.entity_id
_entity_poly.type
_entity_poly.pdbx_seq_one_letter_code
_entity_poly.pdbx_strand_id
1 'polypeptide(L)'
;IADLIESIKNNPNSRRHIVTAWNPSVLPDEKSKDFAKNVAEGKAALPPCHAFFQFYVADNKLSCQLYQRSADVFLGVPFNIASYSLLTMMIAQVCGLGLGDFVHTFGDVHIYNNHIEQVKLQLSREPRQLPTMKLNQEVKSIFDFKYEDFKLENYNPYDAIKADVSI
;
A
#
# COMPACT_ATOMS: atom_id res chain seq x y z
N ILE A 1 7.45 -8.28 8.91
CA ILE A 1 6.02 -8.26 9.29
C ILE A 1 5.77 -9.15 10.50
N ALA A 2 6.34 -10.36 10.60
CA ALA A 2 6.17 -11.21 11.78
C ALA A 2 6.58 -10.49 13.08
N ASP A 3 7.78 -9.96 13.13
CA ASP A 3 8.30 -9.22 14.30
C ASP A 3 7.46 -7.97 14.62
N LEU A 4 6.93 -7.32 13.60
CA LEU A 4 6.02 -6.19 13.75
C LEU A 4 4.73 -6.61 14.47
N ILE A 5 4.10 -7.71 14.04
CA ILE A 5 2.87 -8.23 14.64
C ILE A 5 3.12 -8.60 16.11
N GLU A 6 4.22 -9.30 16.41
CA GLU A 6 4.60 -9.63 17.79
C GLU A 6 4.84 -8.36 18.62
N SER A 7 5.47 -7.34 18.05
CA SER A 7 5.68 -6.06 18.72
C SER A 7 4.35 -5.33 19.00
N ILE A 8 3.40 -5.34 18.06
CA ILE A 8 2.08 -4.73 18.27
C ILE A 8 1.31 -5.45 19.38
N LYS A 9 1.32 -6.80 19.39
CA LYS A 9 0.63 -7.60 20.42
C LYS A 9 1.21 -7.39 21.81
N ASN A 10 2.54 -7.39 21.94
CA ASN A 10 3.23 -7.38 23.23
C ASN A 10 3.50 -5.97 23.77
N ASN A 11 3.58 -4.97 22.91
CA ASN A 11 3.86 -3.58 23.27
C ASN A 11 3.13 -2.59 22.32
N PRO A 12 1.80 -2.52 22.37
CA PRO A 12 1.01 -1.70 21.44
C PRO A 12 1.36 -0.20 21.51
N ASN A 13 1.87 0.28 22.65
CA ASN A 13 2.27 1.69 22.83
C ASN A 13 3.66 2.02 22.28
N SER A 14 4.34 1.07 21.64
CA SER A 14 5.66 1.32 21.03
C SER A 14 5.55 2.34 19.89
N ARG A 15 6.51 3.23 19.82
CA ARG A 15 6.70 4.19 18.71
C ARG A 15 7.64 3.64 17.63
N ARG A 16 7.93 2.33 17.66
CA ARG A 16 8.89 1.64 16.78
C ARG A 16 8.23 0.63 15.85
N HIS A 17 6.90 0.67 15.69
CA HIS A 17 6.18 -0.17 14.73
C HIS A 17 6.42 0.34 13.31
N ILE A 18 7.69 0.26 12.85
CA ILE A 18 8.15 0.80 11.57
C ILE A 18 8.64 -0.35 10.70
N VAL A 19 8.25 -0.32 9.42
CA VAL A 19 8.77 -1.17 8.37
C VAL A 19 9.37 -0.29 7.27
N THR A 20 10.60 -0.56 6.89
CA THR A 20 11.25 0.13 5.78
C THR A 20 11.54 -0.83 4.63
N ALA A 21 11.19 -0.41 3.42
CA ALA A 21 11.61 -1.07 2.18
C ALA A 21 12.87 -0.41 1.60
N TRP A 22 13.28 0.75 2.14
CA TRP A 22 14.47 1.47 1.69
C TRP A 22 15.72 0.89 2.34
N ASN A 23 16.40 0.01 1.61
CA ASN A 23 17.67 -0.56 2.02
C ASN A 23 18.81 -0.03 1.14
N PRO A 24 19.62 0.94 1.61
CA PRO A 24 20.68 1.56 0.80
C PRO A 24 21.67 0.60 0.18
N SER A 25 21.91 -0.56 0.82
CA SER A 25 22.90 -1.54 0.34
C SER A 25 22.48 -2.27 -0.96
N VAL A 26 21.19 -2.29 -1.25
CA VAL A 26 20.61 -2.97 -2.42
C VAL A 26 19.96 -2.03 -3.44
N LEU A 27 20.09 -0.72 -3.25
CA LEU A 27 19.59 0.23 -4.24
C LEU A 27 20.42 0.11 -5.53
N PRO A 28 19.76 0.16 -6.72
CA PRO A 28 20.47 0.22 -7.98
C PRO A 28 21.17 1.57 -8.17
N ASP A 29 22.15 1.62 -9.07
CA ASP A 29 22.69 2.89 -9.54
C ASP A 29 21.55 3.69 -10.21
N GLU A 30 21.41 4.97 -9.88
CA GLU A 30 20.36 5.84 -10.41
C GLU A 30 20.43 5.97 -11.96
N LYS A 31 21.61 5.78 -12.54
CA LYS A 31 21.82 5.79 -14.00
C LYS A 31 21.45 4.45 -14.66
N SER A 32 21.29 3.38 -13.88
CA SER A 32 20.97 2.06 -14.42
C SER A 32 19.47 1.98 -14.76
N LYS A 33 19.19 1.79 -16.04
CA LYS A 33 17.83 1.53 -16.57
C LYS A 33 17.63 0.05 -16.91
N ASP A 34 18.62 -0.79 -16.68
CA ASP A 34 18.55 -2.23 -16.92
C ASP A 34 18.16 -2.96 -15.63
N PHE A 35 16.84 -3.18 -15.48
CA PHE A 35 16.27 -3.83 -14.31
C PHE A 35 16.76 -5.28 -14.14
N ALA A 36 16.96 -6.01 -15.24
CA ALA A 36 17.44 -7.39 -15.20
C ALA A 36 18.87 -7.45 -14.70
N LYS A 37 19.74 -6.54 -15.15
CA LYS A 37 21.09 -6.38 -14.67
C LYS A 37 21.13 -6.05 -13.18
N ASN A 38 20.31 -5.10 -12.72
CA ASN A 38 20.24 -4.74 -11.30
C ASN A 38 19.95 -5.98 -10.45
N VAL A 39 18.96 -6.77 -10.83
CA VAL A 39 18.59 -8.01 -10.12
C VAL A 39 19.72 -9.04 -10.15
N ALA A 40 20.39 -9.23 -11.30
CA ALA A 40 21.52 -10.14 -11.42
C ALA A 40 22.70 -9.75 -10.53
N GLU A 41 22.88 -8.46 -10.24
CA GLU A 41 23.89 -7.91 -9.33
C GLU A 41 23.43 -7.90 -7.85
N GLY A 42 22.29 -8.52 -7.52
CA GLY A 42 21.73 -8.53 -6.16
C GLY A 42 21.15 -7.21 -5.70
N LYS A 43 20.85 -6.30 -6.63
CA LYS A 43 20.20 -5.02 -6.36
C LYS A 43 18.68 -5.13 -6.53
N ALA A 44 17.95 -4.15 -6.02
CA ALA A 44 16.55 -4.00 -6.35
C ALA A 44 16.39 -3.67 -7.84
N ALA A 45 15.34 -4.18 -8.48
CA ALA A 45 15.02 -3.83 -9.86
C ALA A 45 14.82 -2.31 -10.00
N LEU A 46 14.02 -1.76 -9.08
CA LEU A 46 13.73 -0.33 -8.92
C LEU A 46 13.85 0.07 -7.45
N PRO A 47 14.22 1.31 -7.15
CA PRO A 47 14.10 1.83 -5.78
C PRO A 47 12.62 1.82 -5.34
N PRO A 48 12.29 1.33 -4.14
CA PRO A 48 10.90 1.27 -3.68
C PRO A 48 10.27 2.66 -3.59
N CYS A 49 9.09 2.85 -4.19
CA CYS A 49 8.34 4.10 -4.12
C CYS A 49 7.68 4.27 -2.75
N HIS A 50 7.01 3.23 -2.24
CA HIS A 50 6.49 3.18 -0.87
C HIS A 50 7.63 2.80 0.09
N ALA A 51 8.42 3.82 0.45
CA ALA A 51 9.75 3.64 1.05
C ALA A 51 9.69 3.15 2.49
N PHE A 52 8.72 3.65 3.29
CA PHE A 52 8.53 3.17 4.64
C PHE A 52 7.11 3.43 5.16
N PHE A 53 6.67 2.63 6.15
CA PHE A 53 5.39 2.82 6.79
C PHE A 53 5.47 2.50 8.28
N GLN A 54 4.58 3.14 9.05
CA GLN A 54 4.52 3.03 10.50
C GLN A 54 3.10 2.72 10.94
N PHE A 55 2.97 1.83 11.94
CA PHE A 55 1.71 1.57 12.61
C PHE A 55 1.65 2.29 13.96
N TYR A 56 0.43 2.63 14.34
CA TYR A 56 0.12 3.30 15.60
C TYR A 56 -1.15 2.70 16.19
N VAL A 57 -1.12 2.39 17.48
CA VAL A 57 -2.27 1.86 18.22
C VAL A 57 -2.78 2.93 19.20
N ALA A 58 -4.06 3.28 19.08
CA ALA A 58 -4.77 4.13 20.03
C ALA A 58 -6.22 3.68 20.12
N ASP A 59 -6.81 3.76 21.30
CA ASP A 59 -8.22 3.40 21.54
C ASP A 59 -8.59 2.01 21.00
N ASN A 60 -7.69 1.06 21.16
CA ASN A 60 -7.80 -0.32 20.64
C ASN A 60 -7.99 -0.40 19.11
N LYS A 61 -7.49 0.60 18.37
CA LYS A 61 -7.51 0.67 16.90
C LYS A 61 -6.12 0.78 16.34
N LEU A 62 -5.89 0.14 15.18
CA LEU A 62 -4.63 0.18 14.44
C LEU A 62 -4.74 1.18 13.30
N SER A 63 -3.89 2.18 13.30
CA SER A 63 -3.68 3.14 12.20
C SER A 63 -2.37 2.84 11.48
N CYS A 64 -2.29 3.20 10.20
CA CYS A 64 -1.07 3.08 9.40
C CYS A 64 -0.77 4.41 8.70
N GLN A 65 0.48 4.85 8.77
CA GLN A 65 0.99 5.94 7.95
C GLN A 65 2.01 5.40 6.95
N LEU A 66 1.76 5.62 5.66
CA LEU A 66 2.68 5.34 4.57
C LEU A 66 3.37 6.62 4.10
N TYR A 67 4.69 6.59 3.98
CA TYR A 67 5.43 7.58 3.21
C TYR A 67 5.80 7.00 1.84
N GLN A 68 5.26 7.58 0.79
CA GLN A 68 5.56 7.25 -0.61
C GLN A 68 6.39 8.36 -1.23
N ARG A 69 7.67 8.07 -1.55
CA ARG A 69 8.63 9.06 -2.07
C ARG A 69 8.31 9.55 -3.48
N SER A 70 7.65 8.70 -4.29
CA SER A 70 7.30 8.98 -5.69
C SER A 70 5.93 8.35 -5.96
N ALA A 71 4.98 9.16 -6.43
CA ALA A 71 3.58 8.79 -6.48
C ALA A 71 2.93 9.22 -7.82
N ASP A 72 2.77 8.25 -8.74
CA ASP A 72 1.92 8.38 -9.90
C ASP A 72 0.45 8.36 -9.45
N VAL A 73 -0.20 9.51 -9.53
CA VAL A 73 -1.56 9.71 -9.00
C VAL A 73 -2.58 8.87 -9.76
N PHE A 74 -2.39 8.68 -11.07
CA PHE A 74 -3.40 8.02 -11.89
C PHE A 74 -3.34 6.49 -11.82
N LEU A 75 -2.18 5.89 -12.06
CA LEU A 75 -2.04 4.42 -12.07
C LEU A 75 -1.57 3.86 -10.73
N GLY A 76 -0.62 4.50 -10.04
CA GLY A 76 0.03 3.95 -8.86
C GLY A 76 -0.74 4.13 -7.57
N VAL A 77 -1.12 5.36 -7.23
CA VAL A 77 -1.70 5.73 -5.94
C VAL A 77 -2.95 4.93 -5.57
N PRO A 78 -3.94 4.67 -6.48
CA PRO A 78 -5.10 3.86 -6.13
C PRO A 78 -4.74 2.46 -5.64
N PHE A 79 -3.79 1.79 -6.28
CA PHE A 79 -3.30 0.47 -5.87
C PHE A 79 -2.53 0.54 -4.55
N ASN A 80 -1.75 1.59 -4.33
CA ASN A 80 -1.02 1.77 -3.08
C ASN A 80 -1.98 1.96 -1.90
N ILE A 81 -3.03 2.77 -2.07
CA ILE A 81 -4.10 2.95 -1.06
C ILE A 81 -4.76 1.60 -0.76
N ALA A 82 -5.21 0.88 -1.79
CA ALA A 82 -5.87 -0.41 -1.62
C ALA A 82 -4.98 -1.42 -0.90
N SER A 83 -3.71 -1.54 -1.29
CA SER A 83 -2.76 -2.49 -0.74
C SER A 83 -2.46 -2.23 0.74
N TYR A 84 -2.18 -0.98 1.11
CA TYR A 84 -1.82 -0.64 2.50
C TYR A 84 -3.05 -0.58 3.42
N SER A 85 -4.22 -0.21 2.89
CA SER A 85 -5.47 -0.35 3.64
C SER A 85 -5.76 -1.81 3.94
N LEU A 86 -5.63 -2.70 2.94
CA LEU A 86 -5.81 -4.14 3.15
C LEU A 86 -4.78 -4.71 4.13
N LEU A 87 -3.51 -4.35 4.01
CA LEU A 87 -2.47 -4.76 4.96
C LEU A 87 -2.81 -4.32 6.39
N THR A 88 -3.33 -3.10 6.56
CA THR A 88 -3.76 -2.58 7.87
C THR A 88 -4.92 -3.41 8.43
N MET A 89 -5.90 -3.77 7.59
CA MET A 89 -7.01 -4.64 7.99
C MET A 89 -6.53 -6.03 8.45
N MET A 90 -5.63 -6.65 7.67
CA MET A 90 -5.06 -7.96 8.00
C MET A 90 -4.31 -7.93 9.34
N ILE A 91 -3.44 -6.93 9.55
CA ILE A 91 -2.68 -6.79 10.80
C ILE A 91 -3.59 -6.48 11.97
N ALA A 92 -4.57 -5.59 11.82
CA ALA A 92 -5.55 -5.30 12.86
C ALA A 92 -6.28 -6.57 13.30
N GLN A 93 -6.78 -7.37 12.36
CA GLN A 93 -7.47 -8.62 12.64
C GLN A 93 -6.60 -9.61 13.43
N VAL A 94 -5.38 -9.90 12.96
CA VAL A 94 -4.51 -10.88 13.63
C VAL A 94 -3.94 -10.39 14.96
N CYS A 95 -4.00 -9.07 15.22
CA CYS A 95 -3.65 -8.48 16.51
C CYS A 95 -4.88 -8.27 17.43
N GLY A 96 -6.10 -8.57 16.98
CA GLY A 96 -7.32 -8.35 17.77
C GLY A 96 -7.67 -6.88 17.97
N LEU A 97 -7.28 -6.00 17.02
CA LEU A 97 -7.51 -4.56 17.07
C LEU A 97 -8.62 -4.14 16.10
N GLY A 98 -9.30 -3.05 16.42
CA GLY A 98 -10.16 -2.34 15.48
C GLY A 98 -9.36 -1.59 14.41
N LEU A 99 -10.05 -1.08 13.39
CA LEU A 99 -9.44 -0.25 12.35
C LEU A 99 -9.41 1.21 12.79
N GLY A 100 -8.25 1.83 12.66
CA GLY A 100 -8.02 3.27 12.73
C GLY A 100 -7.91 3.89 11.34
N ASP A 101 -7.06 4.89 11.20
CA ASP A 101 -6.87 5.65 9.97
C ASP A 101 -5.74 5.08 9.10
N PHE A 102 -5.89 5.18 7.78
CA PHE A 102 -4.79 5.08 6.84
C PHE A 102 -4.39 6.48 6.39
N VAL A 103 -3.18 6.89 6.74
CA VAL A 103 -2.60 8.18 6.38
C VAL A 103 -1.56 7.98 5.27
N HIS A 104 -1.77 8.61 4.13
CA HIS A 104 -0.86 8.51 2.99
C HIS A 104 -0.13 9.83 2.77
N THR A 105 1.17 9.83 3.02
CA THR A 105 2.05 10.99 2.86
C THR A 105 2.88 10.81 1.59
N PHE A 106 2.87 11.83 0.74
CA PHE A 106 3.58 11.82 -0.53
C PHE A 106 4.82 12.73 -0.48
N GLY A 107 5.90 12.28 -1.11
CA GLY A 107 7.03 13.09 -1.49
C GLY A 107 6.77 13.77 -2.84
N ASP A 108 7.37 13.26 -3.92
CA ASP A 108 7.06 13.69 -5.28
C ASP A 108 5.74 13.07 -5.74
N VAL A 109 4.70 13.88 -5.84
CA VAL A 109 3.38 13.49 -6.33
C VAL A 109 3.14 14.10 -7.70
N HIS A 110 2.84 13.26 -8.71
CA HIS A 110 2.78 13.70 -10.10
C HIS A 110 1.68 13.02 -10.91
N ILE A 111 1.29 13.66 -11.98
CA ILE A 111 0.48 13.12 -13.07
C ILE A 111 1.32 13.17 -14.33
N TYR A 112 1.53 12.03 -14.98
CA TYR A 112 2.24 11.99 -16.26
C TYR A 112 1.47 12.72 -17.37
N ASN A 113 2.18 13.39 -18.26
CA ASN A 113 1.57 14.17 -19.34
C ASN A 113 0.66 13.34 -20.25
N ASN A 114 0.99 12.07 -20.48
CA ASN A 114 0.20 11.13 -21.27
C ASN A 114 -1.07 10.62 -20.54
N HIS A 115 -1.26 10.99 -19.26
CA HIS A 115 -2.44 10.62 -18.46
C HIS A 115 -3.45 11.75 -18.27
N ILE A 116 -3.18 12.94 -18.82
CA ILE A 116 -4.03 14.14 -18.61
C ILE A 116 -5.48 13.90 -19.07
N GLU A 117 -5.67 13.31 -20.24
CA GLU A 117 -7.02 13.06 -20.77
C GLU A 117 -7.76 11.98 -19.98
N GLN A 118 -7.05 10.97 -19.50
CA GLN A 118 -7.60 9.93 -18.62
C GLN A 118 -8.04 10.52 -17.28
N VAL A 119 -7.23 11.39 -16.70
CA VAL A 119 -7.58 12.10 -15.45
C VAL A 119 -8.80 12.99 -15.65
N LYS A 120 -8.90 13.75 -16.74
CA LYS A 120 -10.09 14.55 -17.06
C LYS A 120 -11.33 13.69 -17.20
N LEU A 121 -11.22 12.54 -17.89
CA LEU A 121 -12.32 11.59 -18.00
C LEU A 121 -12.74 11.04 -16.63
N GLN A 122 -11.78 10.68 -15.77
CA GLN A 122 -12.08 10.20 -14.42
C GLN A 122 -12.79 11.28 -13.58
N LEU A 123 -12.32 12.52 -13.64
CA LEU A 123 -12.90 13.65 -12.91
C LEU A 123 -14.30 14.04 -13.41
N SER A 124 -14.66 13.68 -14.64
CA SER A 124 -16.01 13.91 -15.18
C SER A 124 -17.05 12.90 -14.68
N ARG A 125 -16.65 11.85 -13.98
CA ARG A 125 -17.51 10.79 -13.47
C ARG A 125 -18.01 11.14 -12.06
N GLU A 126 -19.29 10.96 -11.83
CA GLU A 126 -19.85 11.11 -10.48
C GLU A 126 -19.37 9.98 -9.57
N PRO A 127 -18.93 10.29 -8.33
CA PRO A 127 -18.55 9.26 -7.38
C PRO A 127 -19.70 8.29 -7.08
N ARG A 128 -19.40 7.00 -7.06
CA ARG A 128 -20.34 5.96 -6.66
C ARG A 128 -20.17 5.59 -5.19
N GLN A 129 -21.13 4.82 -4.67
CA GLN A 129 -21.00 4.26 -3.33
C GLN A 129 -19.72 3.45 -3.22
N LEU A 130 -18.96 3.68 -2.13
CA LEU A 130 -17.72 2.96 -1.87
C LEU A 130 -18.00 1.48 -1.56
N PRO A 131 -17.17 0.57 -2.08
CA PRO A 131 -17.25 -0.84 -1.71
C PRO A 131 -16.79 -1.08 -0.27
N THR A 132 -17.12 -2.27 0.23
CA THR A 132 -16.65 -2.73 1.54
C THR A 132 -15.82 -3.98 1.39
N MET A 133 -14.61 -3.97 1.94
CA MET A 133 -13.77 -5.16 2.02
C MET A 133 -14.11 -5.96 3.28
N LYS A 134 -14.36 -7.26 3.13
CA LYS A 134 -14.55 -8.23 4.21
C LYS A 134 -13.41 -9.23 4.20
N LEU A 135 -12.90 -9.54 5.39
CA LEU A 135 -11.91 -10.57 5.62
C LEU A 135 -12.54 -11.76 6.33
N ASN A 136 -12.08 -12.96 6.01
CA ASN A 136 -12.46 -14.18 6.75
C ASN A 136 -11.93 -14.07 8.19
N GLN A 137 -12.84 -13.98 9.16
CA GLN A 137 -12.52 -13.75 10.57
C GLN A 137 -11.88 -14.98 11.26
N GLU A 138 -11.94 -16.16 10.63
CA GLU A 138 -11.30 -17.37 11.15
C GLU A 138 -9.78 -17.40 10.98
N VAL A 139 -9.24 -16.58 10.07
CA VAL A 139 -7.79 -16.48 9.84
C VAL A 139 -7.13 -15.75 11.01
N LYS A 140 -6.16 -16.41 11.67
CA LYS A 140 -5.48 -15.91 12.87
C LYS A 140 -4.00 -15.58 12.65
N SER A 141 -3.42 -15.99 11.54
CA SER A 141 -2.05 -15.65 11.14
C SER A 141 -2.06 -14.89 9.80
N ILE A 142 -1.25 -13.84 9.69
CA ILE A 142 -1.17 -13.06 8.45
C ILE A 142 -0.68 -13.90 7.26
N PHE A 143 0.06 -14.97 7.54
CA PHE A 143 0.62 -15.85 6.51
C PHE A 143 -0.36 -16.94 6.04
N ASP A 144 -1.51 -17.07 6.70
CA ASP A 144 -2.52 -18.07 6.36
C ASP A 144 -3.62 -17.52 5.45
N PHE A 145 -3.65 -16.19 5.24
CA PHE A 145 -4.61 -15.58 4.30
C PHE A 145 -4.41 -16.09 2.88
N LYS A 146 -5.52 -16.46 2.26
CA LYS A 146 -5.61 -16.86 0.85
C LYS A 146 -6.51 -15.88 0.11
N TYR A 147 -6.49 -15.93 -1.22
CA TYR A 147 -7.32 -15.04 -2.05
C TYR A 147 -8.81 -15.14 -1.69
N GLU A 148 -9.30 -16.33 -1.39
CA GLU A 148 -10.70 -16.62 -1.05
C GLU A 148 -11.15 -16.01 0.29
N ASP A 149 -10.19 -15.60 1.14
CA ASP A 149 -10.48 -14.97 2.43
C ASP A 149 -10.84 -13.49 2.31
N PHE A 150 -10.75 -12.92 1.12
CA PHE A 150 -11.06 -11.54 0.82
C PHE A 150 -12.33 -11.44 -0.03
N LYS A 151 -13.31 -10.67 0.45
CA LYS A 151 -14.56 -10.43 -0.27
C LYS A 151 -14.81 -8.94 -0.41
N LEU A 152 -14.81 -8.45 -1.65
CA LEU A 152 -15.18 -7.08 -1.95
C LEU A 152 -16.68 -7.01 -2.22
N GLU A 153 -17.43 -6.34 -1.35
CA GLU A 153 -18.88 -6.19 -1.43
C GLU A 153 -19.26 -4.82 -2.00
N ASN A 154 -20.36 -4.78 -2.74
CA ASN A 154 -20.92 -3.57 -3.34
C ASN A 154 -19.97 -2.83 -4.31
N TYR A 155 -19.04 -3.55 -4.93
CA TYR A 155 -18.13 -2.97 -5.90
C TYR A 155 -18.84 -2.80 -7.25
N ASN A 156 -19.18 -1.56 -7.57
CA ASN A 156 -19.84 -1.18 -8.83
C ASN A 156 -19.06 -0.05 -9.52
N PRO A 157 -17.90 -0.36 -10.13
CA PRO A 157 -17.07 0.66 -10.76
C PRO A 157 -17.65 1.11 -12.11
N TYR A 158 -17.14 2.22 -12.64
CA TYR A 158 -17.22 2.55 -14.06
C TYR A 158 -16.29 1.65 -14.87
N ASP A 159 -16.44 1.67 -16.19
CA ASP A 159 -15.51 1.00 -17.10
C ASP A 159 -14.08 1.49 -16.87
N ALA A 160 -13.12 0.56 -17.02
CA ALA A 160 -11.71 0.87 -16.84
C ALA A 160 -11.23 1.95 -17.84
N ILE A 161 -10.42 2.87 -17.35
CA ILE A 161 -9.74 3.86 -18.17
C ILE A 161 -8.33 3.33 -18.44
N LYS A 162 -8.06 2.98 -19.70
CA LYS A 162 -6.74 2.48 -20.10
C LYS A 162 -5.73 3.61 -20.20
N ALA A 163 -4.51 3.35 -19.70
CA ALA A 163 -3.36 4.24 -19.85
C ALA A 163 -2.07 3.42 -19.93
N ASP A 164 -1.09 3.92 -20.65
CA ASP A 164 0.22 3.31 -20.76
C ASP A 164 1.05 3.65 -19.52
N VAL A 165 1.83 2.67 -19.04
CA VAL A 165 2.75 2.90 -17.91
C VAL A 165 3.87 3.82 -18.36
N SER A 166 4.12 4.87 -17.58
CA SER A 166 5.23 5.80 -17.79
C SER A 166 6.29 5.63 -16.70
N ILE A 167 7.56 5.84 -17.07
CA ILE A 167 8.73 5.70 -16.19
C ILE A 167 9.61 6.94 -16.35
#